data_c22f150875334da3f247ca481b5025af
#
_entry.id   c22f150875334da3f247ca481b5025af
#
_cell.length_a   1.000
_cell.length_b   1.000
_cell.length_c   1.000
_cell.angle_alpha   90.00
_cell.angle_beta   90.00
_cell.angle_gamma   90.00
#
_symmetry.space_group_name_H-M   'P 1'
#
loop_
_entity.id
_entity.type
_entity.pdbx_description
1 polymer ?
#
loop_
_entity_poly.entity_id
_entity_poly.type
_entity_poly.pdbx_seq_one_letter_code
_entity_poly.pdbx_strand_id
1 'polypeptide(L)'
;MFDFYLFPWYNRRIRSKDMIDERRLTILTDGAKYDVSCSSSGSRRKNTANGLGNASIGGICHSFTQDGRCISLLKILMTNDCVFDCKYCPNRKSADVERAVVTPREICELTIGFYRRNYIEGLFLSSAVYKNPDYTMELLYQTVLMLRTEYKFNGYIHLKGIPHADKLLTEKAGKLVDRMSYNIELPSEKSLKLLAPQKTKESVFLPMRELSQKKRELSLEYKKKTGKEELRGTGKFLPAGQTTQMIVGASPETDGQILRLSESMYQKFDLKRVYFSSYIPVVQDPLLPNSVTGLLREHRLYQADWLLRFYGFDASEIAGENENLPMEYDPKCAWALKHLDLFPVEINRASVETLLRVPGIGAKGAYKITSARKFTTLTFEHLQKMRIVLKRARHFITCNGKFYGVEGENKIKTCLTLVERTENAKQISLFEDGSPFKTALLTTAQTPLTPLTSANDADKKFLLGSTPEIAKSVLLGEL
;
A
#
# COMPACT_ATOMS: atom_id res chain seq x y z
N MET A 1 19.64 3.39 -38.41
CA MET A 1 21.03 2.95 -38.36
C MET A 1 21.78 3.95 -37.52
N PHE A 2 21.84 3.76 -36.22
CA PHE A 2 22.59 4.62 -35.29
C PHE A 2 23.69 3.77 -34.65
N ASP A 3 24.92 4.28 -34.74
CA ASP A 3 26.17 3.60 -34.44
C ASP A 3 26.29 3.13 -32.98
N PHE A 4 26.57 1.85 -32.83
CA PHE A 4 26.79 1.13 -31.55
C PHE A 4 28.27 1.05 -31.17
N TYR A 5 29.04 2.10 -31.38
CA TYR A 5 30.48 2.13 -31.01
C TYR A 5 30.79 3.35 -30.14
N LEU A 6 30.73 3.17 -28.80
CA LEU A 6 31.47 4.07 -27.87
C LEU A 6 31.35 3.66 -26.39
N PHE A 7 31.63 2.38 -25.99
CA PHE A 7 32.00 2.09 -24.59
C PHE A 7 32.84 0.78 -24.51
N PRO A 8 34.16 0.86 -24.18
CA PRO A 8 35.09 -0.30 -24.22
C PRO A 8 34.86 -1.39 -23.17
N TRP A 9 34.03 -1.18 -22.14
CA TRP A 9 33.73 -2.22 -21.14
C TRP A 9 32.38 -2.93 -21.34
N TYR A 10 31.68 -2.65 -22.44
CA TYR A 10 30.49 -3.37 -22.87
C TYR A 10 30.80 -4.75 -23.46
N ASN A 11 32.08 -5.04 -23.78
CA ASN A 11 32.53 -6.28 -24.40
C ASN A 11 33.00 -7.38 -23.46
N ARG A 12 32.73 -7.35 -22.14
CA ARG A 12 32.62 -8.59 -21.40
C ARG A 12 31.32 -9.24 -21.83
N ARG A 13 31.40 -10.17 -22.77
CA ARG A 13 30.34 -11.10 -23.15
C ARG A 13 29.71 -11.63 -21.88
N ILE A 14 28.55 -11.06 -21.50
CA ILE A 14 27.61 -11.72 -20.59
C ILE A 14 27.29 -13.00 -21.35
N ARG A 15 27.83 -14.13 -20.88
CA ARG A 15 27.50 -15.42 -21.44
C ARG A 15 25.99 -15.55 -21.31
N SER A 16 25.29 -15.89 -22.38
CA SER A 16 23.84 -16.07 -22.45
C SER A 16 23.29 -17.08 -21.41
N LYS A 17 24.18 -17.78 -20.70
CA LYS A 17 23.86 -18.69 -19.57
C LYS A 17 23.57 -18.02 -18.23
N ASP A 18 23.89 -16.74 -18.06
CA ASP A 18 23.80 -16.05 -16.75
C ASP A 18 22.58 -15.13 -16.64
N MET A 19 21.76 -14.99 -17.69
CA MET A 19 20.53 -14.18 -17.66
C MET A 19 19.31 -15.06 -17.39
N ILE A 20 18.41 -14.54 -16.54
CA ILE A 20 17.10 -15.15 -16.33
C ILE A 20 16.37 -15.27 -17.69
N ASP A 21 15.85 -16.44 -18.01
CA ASP A 21 15.03 -16.64 -19.20
C ASP A 21 13.62 -16.00 -19.02
N GLU A 22 12.99 -15.67 -20.14
CA GLU A 22 11.71 -14.97 -20.16
C GLU A 22 10.60 -15.75 -19.44
N ARG A 23 10.61 -17.07 -19.51
CA ARG A 23 9.61 -17.93 -18.87
C ARG A 23 9.71 -17.85 -17.36
N ARG A 24 10.91 -18.02 -16.77
CA ARG A 24 11.13 -17.87 -15.32
C ARG A 24 10.81 -16.45 -14.86
N LEU A 25 11.20 -15.44 -15.64
CA LEU A 25 10.89 -14.04 -15.32
C LEU A 25 9.38 -13.81 -15.24
N THR A 26 8.62 -14.31 -16.21
CA THR A 26 7.16 -14.20 -16.23
C THR A 26 6.52 -14.86 -15.00
N ILE A 27 6.90 -16.11 -14.70
CA ILE A 27 6.38 -16.84 -13.53
C ILE A 27 6.63 -16.05 -12.23
N LEU A 28 7.84 -15.52 -12.05
CA LEU A 28 8.24 -14.87 -10.79
C LEU A 28 7.70 -13.44 -10.65
N THR A 29 7.52 -12.72 -11.74
CA THR A 29 6.87 -11.41 -11.71
C THR A 29 5.36 -11.53 -11.55
N ASP A 30 4.73 -12.51 -12.20
CA ASP A 30 3.31 -12.81 -12.02
C ASP A 30 3.00 -13.28 -10.59
N GLY A 31 3.88 -14.06 -9.97
CA GLY A 31 3.77 -14.44 -8.57
C GLY A 31 3.84 -13.24 -7.61
N ALA A 32 4.59 -12.21 -7.97
CA ALA A 32 4.77 -11.01 -7.13
C ALA A 32 3.63 -9.97 -7.25
N LYS A 33 2.70 -10.11 -8.19
CA LYS A 33 1.61 -9.14 -8.41
C LYS A 33 0.66 -8.95 -7.22
N TYR A 34 0.53 -9.98 -6.40
CA TYR A 34 -0.32 -9.94 -5.19
C TYR A 34 0.30 -9.17 -4.02
N ASP A 35 1.59 -8.85 -4.08
CA ASP A 35 2.25 -8.03 -3.07
C ASP A 35 1.99 -6.55 -3.33
N VAL A 36 1.42 -5.84 -2.34
CA VAL A 36 1.19 -4.40 -2.44
C VAL A 36 2.47 -3.64 -2.12
N SER A 37 2.86 -2.71 -3.00
CA SER A 37 4.05 -1.87 -2.82
C SER A 37 3.68 -0.44 -2.42
N CYS A 38 4.62 0.23 -1.71
CA CYS A 38 4.43 1.60 -1.32
C CYS A 38 4.56 2.57 -2.50
N SER A 39 3.71 3.59 -2.54
CA SER A 39 3.76 4.66 -3.53
C SER A 39 4.86 5.70 -3.26
N SER A 40 5.52 5.67 -2.11
CA SER A 40 6.63 6.55 -1.77
C SER A 40 7.80 5.77 -1.20
N SER A 41 9.05 6.20 -1.51
CA SER A 41 10.25 5.54 -0.97
C SER A 41 10.35 5.72 0.54
N GLY A 42 9.98 6.89 1.05
CA GLY A 42 10.22 7.27 2.44
C GLY A 42 11.72 7.28 2.83
N SER A 43 12.61 7.19 1.86
CA SER A 43 14.07 7.12 2.03
C SER A 43 14.74 8.30 1.34
N ARG A 44 15.89 8.73 1.86
CA ARG A 44 16.73 9.77 1.26
C ARG A 44 18.18 9.30 1.25
N ARG A 45 18.73 9.05 0.05
CA ARG A 45 20.12 8.67 -0.15
C ARG A 45 20.66 9.36 -1.40
N LYS A 46 21.75 10.10 -1.25
CA LYS A 46 22.48 10.68 -2.39
C LYS A 46 23.40 9.62 -2.99
N ASN A 47 23.65 9.74 -4.29
CA ASN A 47 24.66 8.94 -4.96
C ASN A 47 26.05 9.22 -4.38
N THR A 48 26.88 8.20 -4.35
CA THR A 48 28.30 8.29 -4.00
C THR A 48 29.15 8.33 -5.26
N ALA A 49 30.41 8.80 -5.18
CA ALA A 49 31.28 9.04 -6.33
C ALA A 49 31.40 7.86 -7.32
N ASN A 50 31.28 6.61 -6.83
CA ASN A 50 31.33 5.40 -7.65
C ASN A 50 30.04 4.56 -7.54
N GLY A 51 28.93 5.16 -7.09
CA GLY A 51 27.67 4.48 -6.91
C GLY A 51 26.72 4.64 -8.10
N LEU A 52 25.68 3.82 -8.15
CA LEU A 52 24.63 3.88 -9.14
C LEU A 52 23.29 4.21 -8.46
N GLY A 53 22.69 5.35 -8.84
CA GLY A 53 21.36 5.75 -8.40
C GLY A 53 21.32 6.49 -7.06
N ASN A 54 20.13 6.98 -6.74
CA ASN A 54 19.79 7.66 -5.50
C ASN A 54 18.44 7.18 -4.99
N ALA A 55 18.04 7.58 -3.79
CA ALA A 55 16.67 7.44 -3.29
C ALA A 55 16.18 8.79 -2.79
N SER A 56 15.00 9.20 -3.22
CA SER A 56 14.32 10.42 -2.76
C SER A 56 13.05 10.07 -1.99
N ILE A 57 12.59 10.99 -1.13
CA ILE A 57 11.36 10.78 -0.33
C ILE A 57 10.11 10.77 -1.21
N GLY A 58 10.19 11.29 -2.43
CA GLY A 58 9.07 11.34 -3.38
C GLY A 58 8.48 9.99 -3.76
N GLY A 59 7.43 10.00 -4.55
CA GLY A 59 6.71 8.81 -5.00
C GLY A 59 7.60 7.90 -5.86
N ILE A 60 7.43 6.60 -5.71
CA ILE A 60 8.13 5.59 -6.52
C ILE A 60 7.15 4.82 -7.40
N CYS A 61 5.97 4.48 -6.87
CA CYS A 61 4.92 3.83 -7.65
C CYS A 61 4.00 4.90 -8.21
N HIS A 62 3.76 4.85 -9.51
CA HIS A 62 2.86 5.75 -10.23
C HIS A 62 3.23 7.25 -10.16
N SER A 63 4.50 7.58 -9.92
CA SER A 63 5.03 8.91 -10.22
C SER A 63 5.14 9.05 -11.73
N PHE A 64 4.37 9.94 -12.31
CA PHE A 64 4.55 10.31 -13.71
C PHE A 64 5.71 11.29 -13.81
N THR A 65 6.64 11.04 -14.72
CA THR A 65 7.61 12.02 -15.15
C THR A 65 6.91 13.10 -15.98
N GLN A 66 7.58 14.24 -16.22
CA GLN A 66 7.02 15.32 -17.05
C GLN A 66 6.63 14.85 -18.45
N ASP A 67 7.22 13.76 -18.94
CA ASP A 67 6.91 13.10 -20.21
C ASP A 67 5.82 12.00 -20.11
N GLY A 68 5.13 11.90 -18.98
CA GLY A 68 3.99 11.00 -18.78
C GLY A 68 4.34 9.54 -18.49
N ARG A 69 5.62 9.17 -18.35
CA ARG A 69 6.01 7.80 -17.99
C ARG A 69 5.79 7.52 -16.50
N CYS A 70 5.22 6.35 -16.21
CA CYS A 70 5.12 5.83 -14.84
C CYS A 70 6.41 5.09 -14.48
N ILE A 71 7.14 5.58 -13.49
CA ILE A 71 8.32 4.90 -12.96
C ILE A 71 7.88 3.95 -11.86
N SER A 72 8.21 2.68 -11.98
CA SER A 72 7.77 1.62 -11.09
C SER A 72 8.94 0.88 -10.45
N LEU A 73 8.63 0.10 -9.40
CA LEU A 73 9.58 -0.87 -8.85
C LEU A 73 9.56 -2.16 -9.67
N LEU A 74 10.72 -2.77 -9.85
CA LEU A 74 10.77 -4.19 -10.22
C LEU A 74 10.24 -4.99 -9.04
N LYS A 75 9.07 -5.62 -9.22
CA LYS A 75 8.52 -6.58 -8.27
C LYS A 75 8.83 -7.97 -8.77
N ILE A 76 9.54 -8.75 -7.97
CA ILE A 76 9.91 -10.11 -8.33
C ILE A 76 10.00 -11.01 -7.11
N LEU A 77 9.62 -12.28 -7.28
CA LEU A 77 9.92 -13.34 -6.32
C LEU A 77 11.32 -13.90 -6.59
N MET A 78 12.05 -14.23 -5.53
CA MET A 78 13.24 -15.09 -5.64
C MET A 78 12.85 -16.48 -6.16
N THR A 79 11.74 -16.99 -5.67
CA THR A 79 11.14 -18.25 -6.11
C THR A 79 9.66 -18.28 -5.78
N ASN A 80 8.88 -19.04 -6.55
CA ASN A 80 7.50 -19.42 -6.23
C ASN A 80 7.39 -20.84 -5.66
N ASP A 81 8.49 -21.55 -5.47
CA ASP A 81 8.54 -22.87 -4.84
C ASP A 81 8.47 -22.71 -3.31
N CYS A 82 7.36 -23.14 -2.71
CA CYS A 82 7.03 -22.88 -1.31
C CYS A 82 6.86 -24.17 -0.52
N VAL A 83 7.46 -24.22 0.68
CA VAL A 83 7.22 -25.32 1.64
C VAL A 83 5.98 -25.09 2.50
N PHE A 84 5.37 -23.90 2.48
CA PHE A 84 4.13 -23.59 3.20
C PHE A 84 2.90 -23.83 2.34
N ASP A 85 1.78 -24.15 3.00
CA ASP A 85 0.51 -24.46 2.33
C ASP A 85 -0.61 -23.50 2.73
N CYS A 86 -0.37 -22.20 2.60
CA CYS A 86 -1.37 -21.18 2.87
C CYS A 86 -2.52 -21.27 1.87
N LYS A 87 -3.76 -21.48 2.35
CA LYS A 87 -4.94 -21.80 1.53
C LYS A 87 -5.26 -20.76 0.45
N TYR A 88 -5.04 -19.49 0.75
CA TYR A 88 -5.28 -18.37 -0.18
C TYR A 88 -4.16 -18.16 -1.21
N CYS A 89 -3.01 -18.84 -1.09
CA CYS A 89 -1.84 -18.56 -1.91
C CYS A 89 -1.79 -19.43 -3.17
N PRO A 90 -1.67 -18.84 -4.39
CA PRO A 90 -1.53 -19.63 -5.61
C PRO A 90 -0.20 -20.41 -5.67
N ASN A 91 0.81 -19.97 -4.91
CA ASN A 91 2.13 -20.61 -4.85
C ASN A 91 2.28 -21.56 -3.65
N ARG A 92 1.18 -21.99 -2.99
CA ARG A 92 1.24 -22.92 -1.88
C ARG A 92 1.87 -24.26 -2.30
N LYS A 93 2.40 -25.01 -1.33
CA LYS A 93 3.06 -26.30 -1.57
C LYS A 93 2.21 -27.26 -2.40
N SER A 94 0.91 -27.37 -2.08
CA SER A 94 -0.03 -28.28 -2.73
C SER A 94 -0.57 -27.79 -4.08
N ALA A 95 -0.19 -26.57 -4.53
CA ALA A 95 -0.66 -26.07 -5.82
C ALA A 95 0.12 -26.71 -6.97
N ASP A 96 -0.60 -27.18 -7.98
CA ASP A 96 -0.04 -27.66 -9.24
C ASP A 96 0.23 -26.47 -10.17
N VAL A 97 1.36 -25.81 -9.92
CA VAL A 97 1.83 -24.67 -10.72
C VAL A 97 3.29 -24.83 -11.07
N GLU A 98 3.68 -24.31 -12.20
CA GLU A 98 5.06 -24.32 -12.64
C GLU A 98 5.94 -23.57 -11.61
N ARG A 99 7.06 -24.19 -11.22
CA ARG A 99 7.99 -23.65 -10.23
C ARG A 99 9.22 -23.07 -10.90
N ALA A 100 9.66 -21.92 -10.42
CA ALA A 100 10.86 -21.24 -10.86
C ALA A 100 11.67 -20.76 -9.67
N VAL A 101 12.98 -20.78 -9.82
CA VAL A 101 13.95 -20.25 -8.85
C VAL A 101 14.97 -19.42 -9.61
N VAL A 102 15.35 -18.28 -9.04
CA VAL A 102 16.42 -17.42 -9.55
C VAL A 102 17.49 -17.23 -8.48
N THR A 103 18.71 -17.05 -8.94
CA THR A 103 19.85 -16.81 -8.06
C THR A 103 19.95 -15.35 -7.64
N PRO A 104 20.63 -15.04 -6.53
CA PRO A 104 20.94 -13.67 -6.15
C PRO A 104 21.57 -12.84 -7.25
N ARG A 105 22.49 -13.42 -8.03
CA ARG A 105 23.19 -12.74 -9.14
C ARG A 105 22.25 -12.41 -10.29
N GLU A 106 21.38 -13.32 -10.69
CA GLU A 106 20.39 -13.08 -11.75
C GLU A 106 19.45 -11.91 -11.38
N ILE A 107 18.99 -11.83 -10.12
CA ILE A 107 18.16 -10.68 -9.65
C ILE A 107 18.96 -9.38 -9.69
N CYS A 108 20.22 -9.40 -9.26
CA CYS A 108 21.06 -8.21 -9.29
C CYS A 108 21.24 -7.70 -10.72
N GLU A 109 21.60 -8.58 -11.66
CA GLU A 109 21.81 -8.22 -13.06
C GLU A 109 20.53 -7.69 -13.71
N LEU A 110 19.39 -8.33 -13.46
CA LEU A 110 18.09 -7.87 -13.93
C LEU A 110 17.76 -6.47 -13.39
N THR A 111 17.93 -6.27 -12.06
CA THR A 111 17.66 -4.99 -11.39
C THR A 111 18.51 -3.88 -11.97
N ILE A 112 19.81 -4.10 -12.10
CA ILE A 112 20.75 -3.12 -12.64
C ILE A 112 20.48 -2.84 -14.12
N GLY A 113 20.17 -3.89 -14.90
CA GLY A 113 19.81 -3.77 -16.30
C GLY A 113 18.58 -2.88 -16.52
N PHE A 114 17.52 -3.09 -15.75
CA PHE A 114 16.29 -2.28 -15.81
C PHE A 114 16.48 -0.86 -15.27
N TYR A 115 17.25 -0.73 -14.18
CA TYR A 115 17.56 0.60 -13.63
C TYR A 115 18.37 1.46 -14.62
N ARG A 116 19.40 0.92 -15.25
CA ARG A 116 20.20 1.61 -16.27
C ARG A 116 19.39 2.04 -17.49
N ARG A 117 18.37 1.27 -17.85
CA ARG A 117 17.43 1.62 -18.93
C ARG A 117 16.30 2.56 -18.49
N ASN A 118 16.33 3.01 -17.24
CA ASN A 118 15.32 3.90 -16.65
C ASN A 118 13.89 3.31 -16.68
N TYR A 119 13.77 1.97 -16.56
CA TYR A 119 12.47 1.29 -16.47
C TYR A 119 11.95 1.22 -15.05
N ILE A 120 12.85 1.28 -14.05
CA ILE A 120 12.52 1.18 -12.62
C ILE A 120 13.33 2.19 -11.80
N GLU A 121 12.81 2.56 -10.63
CA GLU A 121 13.52 3.35 -9.62
C GLU A 121 14.08 2.52 -8.47
N GLY A 122 13.69 1.27 -8.37
CA GLY A 122 14.13 0.39 -7.32
C GLY A 122 13.61 -1.03 -7.44
N LEU A 123 13.89 -1.82 -6.41
CA LEU A 123 13.54 -3.22 -6.31
C LEU A 123 12.55 -3.45 -5.16
N PHE A 124 11.50 -4.22 -5.43
CA PHE A 124 10.67 -4.89 -4.43
C PHE A 124 10.94 -6.40 -4.55
N LEU A 125 11.69 -6.93 -3.59
CA LEU A 125 12.09 -8.33 -3.56
C LEU A 125 11.28 -9.09 -2.52
N SER A 126 10.61 -10.14 -2.96
CA SER A 126 9.91 -11.10 -2.12
C SER A 126 10.28 -12.53 -2.48
N SER A 127 9.76 -13.51 -1.75
CA SER A 127 9.97 -14.93 -2.02
C SER A 127 8.85 -15.78 -1.44
N ALA A 128 8.57 -16.90 -2.05
CA ALA A 128 8.02 -18.05 -1.35
C ALA A 128 9.06 -18.57 -0.34
N VAL A 129 8.64 -19.38 0.62
CA VAL A 129 9.57 -20.00 1.59
C VAL A 129 10.18 -21.24 0.94
N TYR A 130 11.41 -21.11 0.47
CA TYR A 130 12.13 -22.15 -0.26
C TYR A 130 13.00 -22.98 0.69
N LYS A 131 12.85 -24.29 0.68
CA LYS A 131 13.50 -25.25 1.58
C LYS A 131 13.19 -24.99 3.07
N ASN A 132 13.60 -23.87 3.62
CA ASN A 132 13.32 -23.41 4.98
C ASN A 132 13.42 -21.87 5.07
N PRO A 133 12.92 -21.25 6.17
CA PRO A 133 12.93 -19.80 6.34
C PRO A 133 14.33 -19.17 6.31
N ASP A 134 15.30 -19.77 7.01
CA ASP A 134 16.66 -19.22 7.12
C ASP A 134 17.39 -19.26 5.78
N TYR A 135 17.32 -20.37 5.07
CA TYR A 135 17.90 -20.48 3.73
C TYR A 135 17.31 -19.47 2.76
N THR A 136 15.99 -19.27 2.81
CA THR A 136 15.32 -18.28 1.98
C THR A 136 15.77 -16.87 2.32
N MET A 137 15.83 -16.54 3.61
CA MET A 137 16.27 -15.23 4.08
C MET A 137 17.75 -14.97 3.76
N GLU A 138 18.58 -15.99 3.80
CA GLU A 138 20.00 -15.91 3.38
C GLU A 138 20.13 -15.53 1.91
N LEU A 139 19.38 -16.17 1.00
CA LEU A 139 19.37 -15.80 -0.43
C LEU A 139 18.93 -14.36 -0.65
N LEU A 140 17.89 -13.92 0.06
CA LEU A 140 17.42 -12.54 0.02
C LEU A 140 18.49 -11.56 0.53
N TYR A 141 19.13 -11.90 1.66
CA TYR A 141 20.22 -11.11 2.22
C TYR A 141 21.41 -11.02 1.26
N GLN A 142 21.85 -12.13 0.68
CA GLN A 142 22.94 -12.15 -0.32
C GLN A 142 22.62 -11.25 -1.51
N THR A 143 21.37 -11.27 -2.01
CA THR A 143 20.94 -10.41 -3.11
C THR A 143 21.11 -8.93 -2.77
N VAL A 144 20.59 -8.49 -1.62
CA VAL A 144 20.67 -7.06 -1.24
C VAL A 144 22.09 -6.66 -0.86
N LEU A 145 22.90 -7.58 -0.31
CA LEU A 145 24.32 -7.37 -0.05
C LEU A 145 25.09 -7.14 -1.36
N MET A 146 24.93 -8.02 -2.36
CA MET A 146 25.57 -7.89 -3.67
C MET A 146 25.16 -6.58 -4.35
N LEU A 147 23.86 -6.21 -4.33
CA LEU A 147 23.40 -4.94 -4.88
C LEU A 147 24.12 -3.74 -4.25
N ARG A 148 24.29 -3.74 -2.92
CA ARG A 148 24.92 -2.61 -2.21
C ARG A 148 26.46 -2.60 -2.33
N THR A 149 27.11 -3.77 -2.31
CA THR A 149 28.57 -3.87 -2.27
C THR A 149 29.22 -4.03 -3.64
N GLU A 150 28.78 -4.99 -4.44
CA GLU A 150 29.38 -5.28 -5.76
C GLU A 150 28.88 -4.31 -6.83
N TYR A 151 27.55 -4.14 -6.93
CA TYR A 151 26.93 -3.27 -7.93
C TYR A 151 26.82 -1.81 -7.49
N LYS A 152 27.13 -1.49 -6.22
CA LYS A 152 27.07 -0.15 -5.61
C LYS A 152 25.74 0.57 -5.88
N PHE A 153 24.67 -0.19 -5.90
CA PHE A 153 23.32 0.27 -6.16
C PHE A 153 22.79 1.09 -4.99
N ASN A 154 22.50 2.36 -5.19
CA ASN A 154 21.96 3.30 -4.20
C ASN A 154 20.44 3.55 -4.36
N GLY A 155 19.80 2.91 -5.35
CA GLY A 155 18.35 2.96 -5.53
C GLY A 155 17.59 2.35 -4.36
N TYR A 156 16.27 2.54 -4.38
CA TYR A 156 15.37 2.05 -3.34
C TYR A 156 15.28 0.52 -3.35
N ILE A 157 15.33 -0.08 -2.17
CA ILE A 157 15.10 -1.53 -1.99
C ILE A 157 14.04 -1.74 -0.90
N HIS A 158 12.96 -2.42 -1.26
CA HIS A 158 11.97 -2.95 -0.34
C HIS A 158 12.10 -4.47 -0.31
N LEU A 159 12.32 -5.03 0.88
CA LEU A 159 12.45 -6.46 1.10
C LEU A 159 11.26 -6.98 1.89
N LYS A 160 10.64 -8.06 1.43
CA LYS A 160 9.65 -8.81 2.19
C LYS A 160 10.39 -9.83 3.07
N GLY A 161 10.30 -9.67 4.38
CA GLY A 161 10.91 -10.58 5.35
C GLY A 161 10.22 -11.94 5.37
N ILE A 162 10.95 -12.97 5.74
CA ILE A 162 10.46 -14.34 5.80
C ILE A 162 10.06 -14.66 7.25
N PRO A 163 8.80 -15.07 7.51
CA PRO A 163 8.37 -15.53 8.83
C PRO A 163 9.25 -16.71 9.32
N HIS A 164 9.56 -16.74 10.60
CA HIS A 164 10.44 -17.72 11.24
C HIS A 164 11.94 -17.64 10.86
N ALA A 165 12.37 -16.67 10.06
CA ALA A 165 13.78 -16.52 9.72
C ALA A 165 14.60 -16.01 10.92
N ASP A 166 15.88 -16.36 10.92
CA ASP A 166 16.85 -15.95 11.93
C ASP A 166 16.91 -14.43 12.11
N LYS A 167 16.95 -14.01 13.38
CA LYS A 167 16.98 -12.61 13.77
C LYS A 167 18.21 -11.87 13.24
N LEU A 168 19.40 -12.47 13.29
CA LEU A 168 20.64 -11.83 12.86
C LEU A 168 20.64 -11.61 11.35
N LEU A 169 20.12 -12.55 10.57
CA LEU A 169 19.94 -12.39 9.12
C LEU A 169 18.97 -11.23 8.82
N THR A 170 17.85 -11.18 9.54
CA THR A 170 16.86 -10.11 9.42
C THR A 170 17.46 -8.74 9.75
N GLU A 171 18.23 -8.63 10.86
CA GLU A 171 18.91 -7.39 11.23
C GLU A 171 19.98 -6.96 10.22
N LYS A 172 20.78 -7.91 9.71
CA LYS A 172 21.79 -7.65 8.66
C LYS A 172 21.13 -7.10 7.39
N ALA A 173 20.04 -7.72 6.94
CA ALA A 173 19.28 -7.24 5.80
C ALA A 173 18.69 -5.84 6.05
N GLY A 174 18.18 -5.57 7.26
CA GLY A 174 17.63 -4.26 7.64
C GLY A 174 18.63 -3.09 7.54
N LYS A 175 19.93 -3.34 7.59
CA LYS A 175 20.99 -2.34 7.36
C LYS A 175 21.20 -2.00 5.89
N LEU A 176 20.76 -2.87 4.97
CA LEU A 176 21.02 -2.77 3.54
C LEU A 176 19.81 -2.29 2.75
N VAL A 177 18.60 -2.45 3.29
CA VAL A 177 17.36 -2.12 2.61
C VAL A 177 16.73 -0.85 3.14
N ASP A 178 15.91 -0.20 2.33
CA ASP A 178 15.21 1.02 2.72
C ASP A 178 13.95 0.71 3.53
N ARG A 179 13.25 -0.36 3.17
CA ARG A 179 12.03 -0.82 3.83
C ARG A 179 12.00 -2.33 3.94
N MET A 180 11.41 -2.80 5.04
CA MET A 180 11.09 -4.21 5.22
C MET A 180 9.60 -4.37 5.55
N SER A 181 8.98 -5.43 5.05
CA SER A 181 7.60 -5.77 5.38
C SER A 181 7.48 -7.23 5.80
N TYR A 182 6.67 -7.46 6.82
CA TYR A 182 6.16 -8.78 7.21
C TYR A 182 4.66 -8.74 7.08
N ASN A 183 4.08 -9.58 6.24
CA ASN A 183 2.64 -9.59 6.04
C ASN A 183 1.97 -10.37 7.17
N ILE A 184 1.00 -9.75 7.83
CA ILE A 184 0.16 -10.43 8.83
C ILE A 184 -0.88 -11.32 8.18
N GLU A 185 -1.16 -11.12 6.90
CA GLU A 185 -2.07 -11.83 6.02
C GLU A 185 -3.53 -11.80 6.49
N LEU A 186 -3.83 -12.21 7.71
CA LEU A 186 -5.18 -12.31 8.24
C LEU A 186 -5.32 -11.58 9.58
N PRO A 187 -6.51 -11.02 9.89
CA PRO A 187 -6.69 -10.16 11.06
C PRO A 187 -6.62 -10.89 12.40
N SER A 188 -7.02 -12.17 12.46
CA SER A 188 -7.06 -12.95 13.70
C SER A 188 -6.13 -14.16 13.69
N GLU A 189 -5.72 -14.57 14.88
CA GLU A 189 -4.95 -15.81 15.06
C GLU A 189 -5.75 -17.05 14.66
N LYS A 190 -7.07 -17.04 14.92
CA LYS A 190 -7.98 -18.12 14.52
C LYS A 190 -7.98 -18.31 13.02
N SER A 191 -8.13 -17.21 12.27
CA SER A 191 -8.11 -17.24 10.81
C SER A 191 -6.73 -17.60 10.27
N LEU A 192 -5.67 -17.12 10.92
CA LEU A 192 -4.30 -17.47 10.53
C LEU A 192 -4.03 -18.98 10.69
N LYS A 193 -4.39 -19.58 11.83
CA LYS A 193 -4.26 -21.03 12.05
C LYS A 193 -5.05 -21.86 11.03
N LEU A 194 -6.23 -21.38 10.64
CA LEU A 194 -7.09 -22.07 9.69
C LEU A 194 -6.56 -22.01 8.26
N LEU A 195 -6.13 -20.82 7.81
CA LEU A 195 -5.83 -20.55 6.40
C LEU A 195 -4.33 -20.52 6.07
N ALA A 196 -3.46 -20.39 7.07
CA ALA A 196 -2.01 -20.39 6.93
C ALA A 196 -1.31 -21.09 8.11
N PRO A 197 -1.51 -22.41 8.27
CA PRO A 197 -1.16 -23.15 9.49
C PRO A 197 0.34 -23.14 9.83
N GLN A 198 1.22 -22.87 8.87
CA GLN A 198 2.66 -22.74 9.11
C GLN A 198 3.08 -21.33 9.57
N LYS A 199 2.17 -20.36 9.60
CA LYS A 199 2.41 -19.02 10.11
C LYS A 199 1.78 -18.88 11.49
N THR A 200 2.55 -18.41 12.46
CA THR A 200 2.04 -18.05 13.77
C THR A 200 2.05 -16.53 13.94
N LYS A 201 1.26 -16.05 14.91
CA LYS A 201 1.26 -14.64 15.27
C LYS A 201 2.66 -14.18 15.68
N GLU A 202 3.38 -15.00 16.42
CA GLU A 202 4.75 -14.74 16.86
C GLU A 202 5.71 -14.63 15.67
N SER A 203 5.60 -15.52 14.68
CA SER A 203 6.49 -15.53 13.52
C SER A 203 6.43 -14.27 12.67
N VAL A 204 5.36 -13.50 12.83
CA VAL A 204 5.15 -12.22 12.11
C VAL A 204 5.42 -11.03 13.04
N PHE A 205 4.88 -11.01 14.25
CA PHE A 205 4.99 -9.86 15.14
C PHE A 205 6.34 -9.76 15.85
N LEU A 206 7.02 -10.89 16.12
CA LEU A 206 8.33 -10.85 16.76
C LEU A 206 9.37 -10.13 15.90
N PRO A 207 9.56 -10.48 14.61
CA PRO A 207 10.48 -9.74 13.75
C PRO A 207 10.14 -8.25 13.63
N MET A 208 8.85 -7.89 13.53
CA MET A 208 8.43 -6.48 13.48
C MET A 208 8.83 -5.72 14.74
N ARG A 209 8.65 -6.34 15.91
CA ARG A 209 9.02 -5.75 17.21
C ARG A 209 10.53 -5.54 17.29
N GLU A 210 11.31 -6.56 16.95
CA GLU A 210 12.77 -6.53 17.00
C GLU A 210 13.35 -5.47 16.08
N LEU A 211 12.85 -5.38 14.85
CA LEU A 211 13.25 -4.32 13.90
C LEU A 211 12.89 -2.91 14.42
N SER A 212 11.74 -2.74 15.05
CA SER A 212 11.34 -1.46 15.65
C SER A 212 12.23 -1.09 16.83
N GLN A 213 12.54 -2.05 17.69
CA GLN A 213 13.45 -1.85 18.82
C GLN A 213 14.84 -1.47 18.32
N LYS A 214 15.38 -2.23 17.37
CA LYS A 214 16.71 -1.96 16.78
C LYS A 214 16.80 -0.58 16.16
N LYS A 215 15.76 -0.17 15.43
CA LYS A 215 15.68 1.17 14.85
C LYS A 215 15.71 2.27 15.92
N ARG A 216 14.95 2.09 17.00
CA ARG A 216 14.92 3.05 18.13
C ARG A 216 16.28 3.13 18.83
N GLU A 217 16.93 1.98 19.10
CA GLU A 217 18.27 1.92 19.70
C GLU A 217 19.28 2.73 18.87
N LEU A 218 19.36 2.45 17.56
CA LEU A 218 20.29 3.13 16.67
C LEU A 218 20.02 4.63 16.55
N SER A 219 18.75 5.03 16.55
CA SER A 219 18.35 6.46 16.54
C SER A 219 18.77 7.17 17.85
N LEU A 220 18.61 6.50 19.00
CA LEU A 220 19.07 7.02 20.29
C LEU A 220 20.60 7.12 20.36
N GLU A 221 21.31 6.13 19.84
CA GLU A 221 22.79 6.17 19.74
C GLU A 221 23.25 7.34 18.87
N TYR A 222 22.59 7.55 17.72
CA TYR A 222 22.88 8.68 16.86
C TYR A 222 22.67 10.03 17.59
N LYS A 223 21.54 10.17 18.30
CA LYS A 223 21.23 11.38 19.08
C LYS A 223 22.26 11.60 20.19
N LYS A 224 22.68 10.54 20.90
CA LYS A 224 23.74 10.63 21.92
C LYS A 224 25.09 11.08 21.33
N LYS A 225 25.47 10.56 20.16
CA LYS A 225 26.76 10.88 19.51
C LYS A 225 26.79 12.27 18.87
N THR A 226 25.66 12.76 18.34
CA THR A 226 25.63 13.98 17.51
C THR A 226 24.91 15.15 18.17
N GLY A 227 24.18 14.93 19.25
CA GLY A 227 23.27 15.90 19.87
C GLY A 227 22.04 16.23 19.02
N LYS A 228 21.87 15.59 17.87
CA LYS A 228 20.81 15.89 16.89
C LYS A 228 19.91 14.67 16.66
N GLU A 229 18.66 14.94 16.32
CA GLU A 229 17.76 13.88 15.83
C GLU A 229 18.12 13.50 14.40
N GLU A 230 17.99 12.20 14.12
CA GLU A 230 18.20 11.69 12.77
C GLU A 230 17.10 12.21 11.84
N LEU A 231 17.50 12.81 10.71
CA LEU A 231 16.54 13.31 9.74
C LEU A 231 15.71 12.17 9.17
N ARG A 232 14.42 12.41 8.96
CA ARG A 232 13.50 11.42 8.39
C ARG A 232 14.04 10.91 7.04
N GLY A 233 14.13 9.60 6.92
CA GLY A 233 14.56 8.91 5.70
C GLY A 233 16.08 8.86 5.47
N THR A 234 16.92 9.32 6.40
CA THR A 234 18.38 9.30 6.28
C THR A 234 19.06 8.24 7.17
N GLY A 235 18.30 7.59 8.04
CA GLY A 235 18.83 6.55 8.93
C GLY A 235 19.52 5.40 8.20
N LYS A 236 20.50 4.81 8.86
CA LYS A 236 21.25 3.67 8.33
C LYS A 236 20.52 2.33 8.46
N PHE A 237 19.38 2.30 9.16
CA PHE A 237 18.59 1.11 9.41
C PHE A 237 17.13 1.37 9.06
N LEU A 238 16.61 0.67 8.07
CA LEU A 238 15.24 0.82 7.57
C LEU A 238 14.78 2.28 7.49
N PRO A 239 15.42 3.15 6.70
CA PRO A 239 15.10 4.58 6.66
C PRO A 239 13.63 4.85 6.28
N ALA A 240 13.04 4.01 5.43
CA ALA A 240 11.63 4.08 5.06
C ALA A 240 10.70 3.30 6.01
N GLY A 241 11.27 2.63 7.04
CA GLY A 241 10.51 1.93 8.08
C GLY A 241 9.93 0.59 7.65
N GLN A 242 8.92 0.16 8.40
CA GLN A 242 8.23 -1.10 8.19
C GLN A 242 6.81 -0.89 7.70
N THR A 243 6.29 -1.90 6.99
CA THR A 243 4.90 -1.99 6.54
C THR A 243 4.40 -3.41 6.68
N THR A 244 3.09 -3.59 6.60
CA THR A 244 2.45 -4.90 6.56
C THR A 244 1.33 -4.91 5.54
N GLN A 245 0.86 -6.11 5.18
CA GLN A 245 -0.30 -6.30 4.32
C GLN A 245 -1.25 -7.30 4.97
N MET A 246 -2.53 -7.08 4.75
CA MET A 246 -3.65 -7.89 5.25
C MET A 246 -4.62 -8.17 4.10
N ILE A 247 -5.09 -9.42 4.01
CA ILE A 247 -6.12 -9.82 3.07
C ILE A 247 -7.47 -9.55 3.72
N VAL A 248 -8.34 -8.84 3.02
CA VAL A 248 -9.67 -8.45 3.50
C VAL A 248 -10.72 -9.31 2.81
N GLY A 249 -11.57 -9.96 3.61
CA GLY A 249 -12.68 -10.76 3.11
C GLY A 249 -12.35 -12.21 2.77
N ALA A 250 -11.11 -12.68 3.02
CA ALA A 250 -10.78 -14.11 3.01
C ALA A 250 -11.26 -14.82 4.29
N SER A 251 -11.59 -14.07 5.31
CA SER A 251 -11.97 -14.53 6.65
C SER A 251 -13.06 -13.61 7.23
N PRO A 252 -13.77 -14.04 8.30
CA PRO A 252 -15.03 -13.39 8.72
C PRO A 252 -14.88 -12.10 9.52
N GLU A 253 -13.65 -11.64 9.78
CA GLU A 253 -13.44 -10.47 10.63
C GLU A 253 -14.07 -9.21 10.05
N THR A 254 -14.61 -8.39 10.95
CA THR A 254 -15.27 -7.12 10.62
C THR A 254 -14.26 -6.02 10.34
N ASP A 255 -14.69 -4.94 9.69
CA ASP A 255 -13.85 -3.77 9.45
C ASP A 255 -13.43 -3.09 10.76
N GLY A 256 -14.30 -3.11 11.78
CA GLY A 256 -13.98 -2.61 13.12
C GLY A 256 -12.82 -3.38 13.78
N GLN A 257 -12.79 -4.71 13.65
CA GLN A 257 -11.68 -5.53 14.15
C GLN A 257 -10.38 -5.26 13.37
N ILE A 258 -10.48 -5.11 12.04
CA ILE A 258 -9.35 -4.79 11.16
C ILE A 258 -8.74 -3.42 11.54
N LEU A 259 -9.58 -2.41 11.79
CA LEU A 259 -9.12 -1.06 12.15
C LEU A 259 -8.44 -1.03 13.53
N ARG A 260 -9.00 -1.71 14.55
CA ARG A 260 -8.36 -1.83 15.87
C ARG A 260 -7.02 -2.53 15.81
N LEU A 261 -6.92 -3.60 15.01
CA LEU A 261 -5.64 -4.25 14.79
C LEU A 261 -4.64 -3.30 14.13
N SER A 262 -5.05 -2.57 13.09
CA SER A 262 -4.19 -1.62 12.37
C SER A 262 -3.70 -0.51 13.29
N GLU A 263 -4.57 0.08 14.11
CA GLU A 263 -4.23 1.09 15.11
C GLU A 263 -3.20 0.56 16.12
N SER A 264 -3.45 -0.62 16.69
CA SER A 264 -2.50 -1.30 17.61
C SER A 264 -1.14 -1.52 16.97
N MET A 265 -1.09 -1.85 15.67
CA MET A 265 0.16 -2.06 14.95
C MET A 265 0.93 -0.76 14.72
N TYR A 266 0.25 0.34 14.42
CA TYR A 266 0.87 1.67 14.34
C TYR A 266 1.51 2.07 15.68
N GLN A 267 0.80 1.87 16.78
CA GLN A 267 1.27 2.23 18.12
C GLN A 267 2.44 1.35 18.58
N LYS A 268 2.37 0.03 18.37
CA LYS A 268 3.34 -0.94 18.94
C LYS A 268 4.60 -1.13 18.09
N PHE A 269 4.47 -1.10 16.75
CA PHE A 269 5.57 -1.48 15.84
C PHE A 269 6.10 -0.33 14.98
N ASP A 270 5.68 0.91 15.21
CA ASP A 270 6.06 2.08 14.39
C ASP A 270 5.89 1.81 12.90
N LEU A 271 4.82 1.11 12.51
CA LEU A 271 4.53 0.84 11.11
C LEU A 271 4.25 2.13 10.37
N LYS A 272 4.71 2.21 9.13
CA LYS A 272 4.42 3.36 8.27
C LYS A 272 3.10 3.22 7.55
N ARG A 273 2.66 1.99 7.28
CA ARG A 273 1.37 1.70 6.65
C ARG A 273 0.96 0.23 6.84
N VAL A 274 -0.32 0.01 7.02
CA VAL A 274 -0.99 -1.27 6.81
C VAL A 274 -1.60 -1.22 5.40
N TYR A 275 -1.33 -2.25 4.59
CA TYR A 275 -1.95 -2.42 3.28
C TYR A 275 -3.11 -3.38 3.40
N PHE A 276 -4.21 -3.03 2.79
CA PHE A 276 -5.38 -3.87 2.62
C PHE A 276 -5.40 -4.41 1.20
N SER A 277 -5.70 -5.68 1.03
CA SER A 277 -5.86 -6.32 -0.27
C SER A 277 -7.17 -7.09 -0.27
N SER A 278 -8.11 -6.70 -1.11
CA SER A 278 -9.36 -7.42 -1.29
C SER A 278 -9.09 -8.84 -1.72
N TYR A 279 -9.76 -9.79 -1.08
CA TYR A 279 -9.66 -11.20 -1.42
C TYR A 279 -10.25 -11.46 -2.82
N ILE A 280 -9.46 -12.14 -3.64
CA ILE A 280 -9.85 -12.64 -4.96
C ILE A 280 -9.73 -14.17 -4.93
N PRO A 281 -10.76 -14.94 -5.27
CA PRO A 281 -10.74 -16.39 -5.23
C PRO A 281 -9.92 -16.99 -6.39
N VAL A 282 -8.60 -16.80 -6.34
CA VAL A 282 -7.65 -17.39 -7.32
C VAL A 282 -7.40 -18.88 -7.05
N VAL A 283 -7.77 -19.35 -5.89
CA VAL A 283 -7.64 -20.73 -5.44
C VAL A 283 -8.99 -21.20 -4.95
N GLN A 284 -9.42 -22.37 -5.40
CA GLN A 284 -10.60 -23.04 -4.87
C GLN A 284 -10.20 -23.85 -3.64
N ASP A 285 -10.76 -23.49 -2.49
CA ASP A 285 -10.59 -24.21 -1.22
C ASP A 285 -11.89 -24.06 -0.42
N PRO A 286 -12.42 -25.14 0.19
CA PRO A 286 -13.68 -25.09 0.95
C PRO A 286 -13.68 -24.14 2.14
N LEU A 287 -12.50 -23.78 2.65
CA LEU A 287 -12.32 -22.85 3.77
C LEU A 287 -12.32 -21.38 3.35
N LEU A 288 -12.33 -21.10 2.05
CA LEU A 288 -12.28 -19.76 1.51
C LEU A 288 -13.61 -19.36 0.85
N PRO A 289 -13.98 -18.08 0.89
CA PRO A 289 -15.16 -17.60 0.18
C PRO A 289 -15.04 -17.82 -1.35
N ASN A 290 -16.11 -18.21 -1.99
CA ASN A 290 -16.18 -18.34 -3.45
C ASN A 290 -16.44 -17.00 -4.17
N SER A 291 -16.72 -15.94 -3.42
CA SER A 291 -17.01 -14.60 -3.95
C SER A 291 -15.85 -13.65 -3.78
N VAL A 292 -15.70 -12.75 -4.76
CA VAL A 292 -14.73 -11.63 -4.68
C VAL A 292 -15.18 -10.64 -3.62
N THR A 293 -14.29 -10.23 -2.74
CA THR A 293 -14.53 -9.08 -1.86
C THR A 293 -14.50 -7.82 -2.72
N GLY A 294 -15.56 -7.02 -2.66
CA GLY A 294 -15.65 -5.81 -3.48
C GLY A 294 -14.50 -4.84 -3.19
N LEU A 295 -13.90 -4.27 -4.24
CA LEU A 295 -12.85 -3.24 -4.14
C LEU A 295 -13.28 -2.03 -3.31
N LEU A 296 -14.58 -1.76 -3.23
CA LEU A 296 -15.12 -0.67 -2.43
C LEU A 296 -14.85 -0.86 -0.93
N ARG A 297 -14.90 -2.11 -0.41
CA ARG A 297 -14.56 -2.39 0.99
C ARG A 297 -13.09 -2.07 1.29
N GLU A 298 -12.19 -2.47 0.40
CA GLU A 298 -10.76 -2.13 0.49
C GLU A 298 -10.58 -0.61 0.51
N HIS A 299 -11.24 0.10 -0.40
CA HIS A 299 -11.20 1.55 -0.47
C HIS A 299 -11.71 2.20 0.83
N ARG A 300 -12.83 1.73 1.39
CA ARG A 300 -13.37 2.24 2.69
C ARG A 300 -12.36 2.03 3.82
N LEU A 301 -11.69 0.88 3.86
CA LEU A 301 -10.63 0.63 4.84
C LEU A 301 -9.44 1.58 4.66
N TYR A 302 -9.01 1.88 3.44
CA TYR A 302 -7.97 2.88 3.21
C TYR A 302 -8.40 4.30 3.61
N GLN A 303 -9.66 4.67 3.40
CA GLN A 303 -10.20 5.94 3.86
C GLN A 303 -10.21 6.01 5.40
N ALA A 304 -10.63 4.94 6.08
CA ALA A 304 -10.61 4.83 7.53
C ALA A 304 -9.19 4.85 8.11
N ASP A 305 -8.25 4.12 7.50
CA ASP A 305 -6.83 4.14 7.85
C ASP A 305 -6.24 5.56 7.76
N TRP A 306 -6.67 6.35 6.77
CA TRP A 306 -6.26 7.74 6.65
C TRP A 306 -6.76 8.59 7.81
N LEU A 307 -8.00 8.36 8.29
CA LEU A 307 -8.54 9.04 9.47
C LEU A 307 -7.74 8.71 10.73
N LEU A 308 -7.39 7.44 10.95
CA LEU A 308 -6.55 7.00 12.07
C LEU A 308 -5.19 7.70 12.07
N ARG A 309 -4.51 7.72 10.91
CA ARG A 309 -3.10 8.17 10.86
C ARG A 309 -2.91 9.67 10.82
N PHE A 310 -3.87 10.42 10.30
CA PHE A 310 -3.66 11.84 9.97
C PHE A 310 -4.72 12.79 10.51
N TYR A 311 -5.86 12.28 10.99
CA TYR A 311 -6.97 13.12 11.43
C TYR A 311 -7.30 12.99 12.93
N GLY A 312 -6.55 12.14 13.65
CA GLY A 312 -6.73 11.95 15.08
C GLY A 312 -8.05 11.26 15.45
N PHE A 313 -8.51 10.34 14.59
CA PHE A 313 -9.60 9.44 14.92
C PHE A 313 -9.06 8.17 15.57
N ASP A 314 -9.81 7.60 16.49
CA ASP A 314 -9.57 6.27 17.03
C ASP A 314 -10.39 5.23 16.25
N ALA A 315 -9.90 3.99 16.22
CA ALA A 315 -10.59 2.91 15.50
C ALA A 315 -12.02 2.68 16.04
N SER A 316 -12.21 2.83 17.37
CA SER A 316 -13.50 2.70 18.04
C SER A 316 -14.52 3.77 17.65
N GLU A 317 -14.05 4.96 17.29
CA GLU A 317 -14.91 6.06 16.82
C GLU A 317 -15.41 5.80 15.38
N ILE A 318 -14.55 5.18 14.54
CA ILE A 318 -14.85 4.96 13.12
C ILE A 318 -15.86 3.82 12.95
N ALA A 319 -15.64 2.70 13.63
CA ALA A 319 -16.51 1.52 13.57
C ALA A 319 -16.53 0.76 14.91
N GLY A 320 -17.69 0.27 15.31
CA GLY A 320 -17.84 -0.70 16.39
C GLY A 320 -17.05 -1.98 16.10
N GLU A 321 -16.67 -2.75 17.11
CA GLU A 321 -15.86 -3.95 16.95
C GLU A 321 -16.50 -4.98 15.99
N ASN A 322 -17.82 -5.13 16.06
CA ASN A 322 -18.59 -6.06 15.25
C ASN A 322 -19.28 -5.37 14.05
N GLU A 323 -18.83 -4.18 13.67
CA GLU A 323 -19.39 -3.42 12.56
C GLU A 323 -18.49 -3.45 11.32
N ASN A 324 -19.12 -3.42 10.15
CA ASN A 324 -18.47 -3.11 8.89
C ASN A 324 -18.70 -1.64 8.52
N LEU A 325 -17.78 -1.08 7.74
CA LEU A 325 -17.91 0.27 7.22
C LEU A 325 -19.07 0.35 6.22
N PRO A 326 -19.87 1.42 6.22
CA PRO A 326 -20.90 1.64 5.21
C PRO A 326 -20.28 1.74 3.81
N MET A 327 -20.97 1.17 2.83
CA MET A 327 -20.54 1.25 1.43
C MET A 327 -21.10 2.48 0.71
N GLU A 328 -22.22 3.05 1.22
CA GLU A 328 -22.97 4.14 0.58
C GLU A 328 -22.24 5.49 0.66
N TYR A 329 -21.45 5.72 1.70
CA TYR A 329 -20.70 6.95 1.93
C TYR A 329 -19.37 6.67 2.66
N ASP A 330 -18.46 7.63 2.61
CA ASP A 330 -17.12 7.46 3.21
C ASP A 330 -17.17 7.38 4.76
N PRO A 331 -16.15 6.79 5.41
CA PRO A 331 -16.12 6.61 6.86
C PRO A 331 -16.22 7.90 7.67
N LYS A 332 -15.74 9.03 7.15
CA LYS A 332 -15.84 10.33 7.82
C LYS A 332 -17.27 10.87 7.78
N CYS A 333 -17.96 10.67 6.65
CA CYS A 333 -19.39 10.96 6.55
C CYS A 333 -20.20 10.07 7.49
N ALA A 334 -19.85 8.76 7.57
CA ALA A 334 -20.49 7.82 8.48
C ALA A 334 -20.37 8.26 9.95
N TRP A 335 -19.16 8.67 10.35
CA TRP A 335 -18.90 9.18 11.68
C TRP A 335 -19.71 10.45 11.96
N ALA A 336 -19.69 11.42 11.03
CA ALA A 336 -20.42 12.68 11.23
C ALA A 336 -21.93 12.50 11.33
N LEU A 337 -22.51 11.53 10.61
CA LEU A 337 -23.92 11.16 10.73
C LEU A 337 -24.28 10.56 12.09
N LYS A 338 -23.34 9.83 12.72
CA LYS A 338 -23.51 9.30 14.08
C LYS A 338 -23.37 10.39 15.18
N HIS A 339 -22.80 11.56 14.82
CA HIS A 339 -22.49 12.66 15.76
C HIS A 339 -23.05 14.00 15.27
N LEU A 340 -24.31 14.01 14.83
CA LEU A 340 -24.96 15.21 14.32
C LEU A 340 -25.13 16.29 15.37
N ASP A 341 -25.10 15.94 16.65
CA ASP A 341 -25.11 16.84 17.82
C ASP A 341 -23.87 17.78 17.87
N LEU A 342 -22.77 17.39 17.24
CA LEU A 342 -21.55 18.21 17.10
C LEU A 342 -21.64 19.22 15.94
N PHE A 343 -22.67 19.15 15.11
CA PHE A 343 -22.79 19.93 13.89
C PHE A 343 -24.07 20.81 13.88
N PRO A 344 -24.08 21.92 13.16
CA PRO A 344 -23.03 22.48 12.31
C PRO A 344 -21.90 23.20 13.07
N VAL A 345 -20.70 23.17 12.50
CA VAL A 345 -19.51 23.82 13.05
C VAL A 345 -19.25 25.17 12.41
N GLU A 346 -19.06 26.26 13.20
CA GLU A 346 -18.69 27.57 12.66
C GLU A 346 -17.20 27.61 12.28
N ILE A 347 -16.92 27.70 10.98
CA ILE A 347 -15.55 27.61 10.43
C ILE A 347 -14.61 28.71 10.88
N ASN A 348 -15.17 29.90 11.18
CA ASN A 348 -14.39 31.05 11.61
C ASN A 348 -13.89 30.92 13.06
N ARG A 349 -14.43 29.97 13.84
CA ARG A 349 -14.09 29.78 15.27
C ARG A 349 -13.52 28.38 15.57
N ALA A 350 -13.90 27.36 14.81
CA ALA A 350 -13.58 25.97 15.08
C ALA A 350 -12.08 25.71 15.19
N SER A 351 -11.67 24.80 16.07
CA SER A 351 -10.29 24.33 16.15
C SER A 351 -9.88 23.54 14.89
N VAL A 352 -8.58 23.30 14.70
CA VAL A 352 -8.09 22.45 13.59
C VAL A 352 -8.65 21.03 13.73
N GLU A 353 -8.65 20.50 14.95
CA GLU A 353 -9.16 19.17 15.29
C GLU A 353 -10.65 19.04 14.92
N THR A 354 -11.46 20.06 15.28
CA THR A 354 -12.88 20.11 14.92
C THR A 354 -13.07 20.18 13.40
N LEU A 355 -12.29 21.02 12.71
CA LEU A 355 -12.34 21.11 11.24
C LEU A 355 -11.96 19.80 10.55
N LEU A 356 -11.01 19.06 11.11
CA LEU A 356 -10.63 17.73 10.60
C LEU A 356 -11.74 16.69 10.76
N ARG A 357 -12.69 16.89 11.67
CA ARG A 357 -13.89 16.04 11.85
C ARG A 357 -14.98 16.32 10.80
N VAL A 358 -14.98 17.48 10.15
CA VAL A 358 -15.98 17.88 9.16
C VAL A 358 -15.80 17.12 7.84
N PRO A 359 -16.82 16.39 7.33
CA PRO A 359 -16.78 15.80 5.99
C PRO A 359 -16.47 16.85 4.92
N GLY A 360 -15.61 16.52 3.95
CA GLY A 360 -15.19 17.44 2.89
C GLY A 360 -14.09 18.42 3.27
N ILE A 361 -13.66 18.50 4.54
CA ILE A 361 -12.52 19.31 4.99
C ILE A 361 -11.37 18.37 5.32
N GLY A 362 -10.30 18.40 4.51
CA GLY A 362 -9.07 17.65 4.77
C GLY A 362 -8.02 18.50 5.48
N ALA A 363 -6.86 17.92 5.80
CA ALA A 363 -5.77 18.61 6.50
C ALA A 363 -5.33 19.89 5.77
N LYS A 364 -5.15 19.85 4.45
CA LYS A 364 -4.85 21.05 3.64
C LYS A 364 -5.98 22.09 3.71
N GLY A 365 -7.22 21.64 3.71
CA GLY A 365 -8.41 22.52 3.83
C GLY A 365 -8.47 23.18 5.19
N ALA A 366 -8.33 22.43 6.29
CA ALA A 366 -8.30 22.94 7.65
C ALA A 366 -7.18 23.98 7.83
N TYR A 367 -5.96 23.69 7.32
CA TYR A 367 -4.85 24.64 7.36
C TYR A 367 -5.17 25.95 6.60
N LYS A 368 -5.72 25.86 5.36
CA LYS A 368 -6.11 27.05 4.59
C LYS A 368 -7.15 27.88 5.32
N ILE A 369 -8.17 27.24 5.90
CA ILE A 369 -9.22 27.92 6.69
C ILE A 369 -8.59 28.63 7.87
N THR A 370 -7.81 27.95 8.70
CA THR A 370 -7.21 28.53 9.92
C THR A 370 -6.19 29.64 9.62
N SER A 371 -5.51 29.58 8.49
CA SER A 371 -4.60 30.62 8.04
C SER A 371 -5.37 31.84 7.51
N ALA A 372 -6.35 31.65 6.65
CA ALA A 372 -7.08 32.75 6.00
C ALA A 372 -8.00 33.52 6.95
N ARG A 373 -8.64 32.84 7.92
CA ARG A 373 -9.53 33.52 8.90
C ARG A 373 -8.80 34.48 9.84
N LYS A 374 -7.46 34.45 9.90
CA LYS A 374 -6.67 35.46 10.62
C LYS A 374 -6.75 36.85 9.99
N PHE A 375 -7.05 36.93 8.70
CA PHE A 375 -7.02 38.16 7.92
C PHE A 375 -8.43 38.63 7.51
N THR A 376 -9.41 37.74 7.42
CA THR A 376 -10.76 38.06 7.00
C THR A 376 -11.78 37.04 7.51
N THR A 377 -13.00 37.46 7.73
CA THR A 377 -14.10 36.54 8.02
C THR A 377 -14.45 35.74 6.76
N LEU A 378 -14.39 34.41 6.88
CA LEU A 378 -14.62 33.52 5.76
C LEU A 378 -16.09 33.33 5.44
N THR A 379 -16.41 33.30 4.15
CA THR A 379 -17.74 32.99 3.60
C THR A 379 -17.69 31.69 2.78
N PHE A 380 -18.85 31.18 2.37
CA PHE A 380 -18.92 30.01 1.49
C PHE A 380 -18.16 30.21 0.17
N GLU A 381 -18.17 31.40 -0.40
CA GLU A 381 -17.41 31.73 -1.63
C GLU A 381 -15.89 31.61 -1.39
N HIS A 382 -15.41 32.06 -0.22
CA HIS A 382 -14.01 31.87 0.15
C HIS A 382 -13.65 30.40 0.24
N LEU A 383 -14.51 29.55 0.83
CA LEU A 383 -14.29 28.09 0.90
C LEU A 383 -14.26 27.44 -0.49
N GLN A 384 -15.12 27.90 -1.40
CA GLN A 384 -15.14 27.42 -2.79
C GLN A 384 -13.84 27.77 -3.51
N LYS A 385 -13.34 29.01 -3.37
CA LYS A 385 -12.04 29.44 -3.93
C LYS A 385 -10.86 28.65 -3.33
N MET A 386 -10.97 28.22 -2.07
CA MET A 386 -9.99 27.35 -1.41
C MET A 386 -10.05 25.89 -1.86
N ARG A 387 -11.02 25.53 -2.73
CA ARG A 387 -11.30 24.16 -3.20
C ARG A 387 -11.67 23.20 -2.04
N ILE A 388 -12.47 23.66 -1.07
CA ILE A 388 -13.09 22.79 -0.08
C ILE A 388 -14.22 22.02 -0.76
N VAL A 389 -14.40 20.73 -0.42
CA VAL A 389 -15.45 19.88 -0.98
C VAL A 389 -16.81 20.24 -0.38
N LEU A 390 -17.38 21.38 -0.83
CA LEU A 390 -18.61 21.94 -0.30
C LEU A 390 -19.82 21.04 -0.48
N LYS A 391 -19.81 20.15 -1.47
CA LYS A 391 -20.88 19.15 -1.66
C LYS A 391 -21.14 18.30 -0.43
N ARG A 392 -20.07 18.01 0.35
CA ARG A 392 -20.15 17.30 1.63
C ARG A 392 -20.16 18.26 2.80
N ALA A 393 -19.24 19.23 2.84
CA ALA A 393 -19.01 20.08 4.01
C ALA A 393 -20.20 20.96 4.37
N ARG A 394 -20.98 21.47 3.40
CA ARG A 394 -22.08 22.41 3.64
C ARG A 394 -23.17 21.92 4.60
N HIS A 395 -23.29 20.59 4.75
CA HIS A 395 -24.28 19.98 5.64
C HIS A 395 -23.82 19.95 7.11
N PHE A 396 -22.55 20.29 7.37
CA PHE A 396 -21.89 20.16 8.65
C PHE A 396 -21.23 21.45 9.16
N ILE A 397 -21.37 22.56 8.40
CA ILE A 397 -20.71 23.83 8.74
C ILE A 397 -21.64 25.02 8.64
N THR A 398 -21.31 26.06 9.43
CA THR A 398 -21.77 27.44 9.22
C THR A 398 -20.61 28.34 8.85
N CYS A 399 -20.89 29.39 8.12
CA CYS A 399 -19.96 30.46 7.77
C CYS A 399 -20.57 31.80 8.21
N ASN A 400 -20.00 32.43 9.21
CA ASN A 400 -20.52 33.66 9.79
C ASN A 400 -22.00 33.53 10.17
N GLY A 401 -22.34 32.44 10.83
CA GLY A 401 -23.69 32.09 11.27
C GLY A 401 -24.65 31.62 10.15
N LYS A 402 -24.25 31.63 8.90
CA LYS A 402 -25.10 31.17 7.77
C LYS A 402 -24.91 29.69 7.51
N PHE A 403 -26.00 28.93 7.43
CA PHE A 403 -26.06 27.53 7.10
C PHE A 403 -26.60 27.35 5.67
N TYR A 404 -25.95 26.50 4.84
CA TYR A 404 -26.32 26.24 3.46
C TYR A 404 -26.55 24.74 3.17
N GLY A 405 -26.66 23.96 4.21
CA GLY A 405 -26.95 22.54 4.15
C GLY A 405 -28.43 22.21 4.11
N VAL A 406 -28.74 20.94 4.31
CA VAL A 406 -30.09 20.45 4.58
C VAL A 406 -30.15 19.96 6.02
N GLU A 407 -31.32 20.15 6.64
CA GLU A 407 -31.58 19.68 7.99
C GLU A 407 -32.19 18.27 7.96
N GLY A 408 -31.86 17.48 8.96
CA GLY A 408 -32.38 16.13 9.17
C GLY A 408 -31.50 15.04 8.57
N GLU A 409 -31.24 14.03 9.38
CA GLU A 409 -30.30 12.93 9.09
C GLU A 409 -30.59 12.25 7.75
N ASN A 410 -31.84 11.90 7.47
CA ASN A 410 -32.23 11.20 6.25
C ASN A 410 -31.97 12.05 4.98
N LYS A 411 -32.20 13.37 5.04
CA LYS A 411 -31.91 14.26 3.92
C LYS A 411 -30.42 14.39 3.69
N ILE A 412 -29.62 14.49 4.76
CA ILE A 412 -28.16 14.53 4.68
C ILE A 412 -27.65 13.24 4.09
N LYS A 413 -28.09 12.06 4.57
CA LYS A 413 -27.75 10.75 4.01
C LYS A 413 -28.01 10.67 2.51
N THR A 414 -29.20 11.09 2.07
CA THR A 414 -29.56 11.10 0.65
C THR A 414 -28.60 11.99 -0.16
N CYS A 415 -28.28 13.20 0.31
CA CYS A 415 -27.34 14.09 -0.35
C CYS A 415 -25.93 13.48 -0.44
N LEU A 416 -25.43 12.88 0.62
CA LEU A 416 -24.10 12.25 0.64
C LEU A 416 -24.02 11.05 -0.29
N THR A 417 -25.04 10.19 -0.33
CA THR A 417 -25.12 9.04 -1.25
C THR A 417 -25.15 9.48 -2.71
N LEU A 418 -25.87 10.56 -3.05
CA LEU A 418 -25.91 11.12 -4.39
C LEU A 418 -24.54 11.67 -4.82
N VAL A 419 -23.81 12.35 -3.92
CA VAL A 419 -22.46 12.84 -4.19
C VAL A 419 -21.53 11.68 -4.50
N GLU A 420 -21.54 10.61 -3.69
CA GLU A 420 -20.72 9.44 -3.88
C GLU A 420 -20.99 8.73 -5.21
N ARG A 421 -22.27 8.53 -5.56
CA ARG A 421 -22.66 7.93 -6.85
C ARG A 421 -22.18 8.76 -8.03
N THR A 422 -22.26 10.09 -7.93
CA THR A 422 -21.81 11.00 -8.99
C THR A 422 -20.29 10.98 -9.16
N GLU A 423 -19.53 10.89 -8.06
CA GLU A 423 -18.08 10.82 -8.10
C GLU A 423 -17.60 9.47 -8.66
N ASN A 424 -18.22 8.37 -8.25
CA ASN A 424 -17.95 7.03 -8.77
C ASN A 424 -18.30 6.92 -10.28
N ALA A 425 -19.43 7.51 -10.72
CA ALA A 425 -19.82 7.53 -12.13
C ALA A 425 -18.83 8.34 -12.99
N LYS A 426 -18.30 9.46 -12.48
CA LYS A 426 -17.26 10.23 -13.18
C LYS A 426 -15.95 9.48 -13.31
N GLN A 427 -15.58 8.69 -12.31
CA GLN A 427 -14.40 7.86 -12.33
C GLN A 427 -14.52 6.72 -13.37
N ILE A 428 -15.72 6.19 -13.56
CA ILE A 428 -16.03 5.19 -14.59
C ILE A 428 -16.01 5.83 -15.99
N SER A 429 -16.51 7.07 -16.17
CA SER A 429 -16.58 7.74 -17.47
C SER A 429 -15.23 8.15 -18.06
N LEU A 430 -14.17 8.26 -17.24
CA LEU A 430 -12.79 8.47 -17.70
C LEU A 430 -12.18 7.25 -18.42
N PHE A 431 -12.88 6.10 -18.40
CA PHE A 431 -12.48 4.85 -19.06
C PHE A 431 -13.45 4.44 -20.19
N GLU A 432 -14.21 5.38 -20.78
CA GLU A 432 -15.26 5.13 -21.75
C GLU A 432 -14.79 4.81 -23.19
N ASP A 433 -13.59 4.33 -23.38
CA ASP A 433 -13.15 3.81 -24.68
C ASP A 433 -13.26 2.28 -24.72
N GLY A 434 -14.51 1.76 -24.85
CA GLY A 434 -14.77 0.41 -25.36
C GLY A 434 -14.18 -0.80 -24.60
N SER A 435 -13.66 -0.62 -23.38
CA SER A 435 -12.98 -1.65 -22.59
C SER A 435 -13.97 -2.60 -21.88
N PRO A 436 -13.67 -3.90 -21.79
CA PRO A 436 -14.46 -4.92 -21.07
C PRO A 436 -14.73 -4.62 -19.58
N PHE A 437 -14.14 -3.57 -19.03
CA PHE A 437 -14.30 -3.13 -17.62
C PHE A 437 -15.75 -2.73 -17.27
N LYS A 438 -16.53 -2.27 -18.26
CA LYS A 438 -17.91 -1.83 -18.07
C LYS A 438 -18.83 -2.97 -17.60
N THR A 439 -18.57 -4.19 -18.06
CA THR A 439 -19.39 -5.36 -17.77
C THR A 439 -19.11 -5.93 -16.37
N ALA A 440 -17.87 -5.91 -15.92
CA ALA A 440 -17.48 -6.50 -14.63
C ALA A 440 -17.96 -5.68 -13.41
N LEU A 441 -18.01 -4.35 -13.50
CA LEU A 441 -18.48 -3.46 -12.41
C LEU A 441 -20.01 -3.38 -12.29
N LEU A 442 -20.73 -3.54 -13.40
CA LEU A 442 -22.20 -3.48 -13.41
C LEU A 442 -22.84 -4.83 -13.08
N THR A 443 -22.16 -5.94 -13.32
CA THR A 443 -22.67 -7.30 -13.05
C THR A 443 -22.45 -7.77 -11.61
N THR A 444 -21.63 -7.11 -10.80
CA THR A 444 -21.44 -7.48 -9.38
C THR A 444 -22.64 -7.17 -8.48
N ALA A 445 -23.68 -6.53 -9.00
CA ALA A 445 -24.86 -6.18 -8.19
C ALA A 445 -25.99 -7.22 -8.21
N GLN A 446 -26.11 -8.11 -9.20
CA GLN A 446 -27.34 -8.94 -9.33
C GLN A 446 -27.26 -10.27 -10.12
N THR A 447 -26.13 -10.94 -10.32
CA THR A 447 -26.19 -12.29 -10.93
C THR A 447 -25.18 -13.28 -10.34
N PRO A 448 -25.55 -14.56 -10.10
CA PRO A 448 -24.58 -15.60 -9.70
C PRO A 448 -23.67 -15.90 -10.91
N LEU A 449 -22.36 -15.80 -10.69
CA LEU A 449 -21.33 -16.05 -11.70
C LEU A 449 -21.25 -17.55 -11.98
N THR A 450 -21.45 -17.93 -13.23
CA THR A 450 -21.01 -19.23 -13.77
C THR A 450 -19.48 -19.36 -13.67
N PRO A 451 -18.95 -20.60 -13.51
CA PRO A 451 -17.50 -20.80 -13.34
C PRO A 451 -16.71 -20.27 -14.53
N LEU A 452 -15.63 -19.52 -14.26
CA LEU A 452 -14.69 -18.94 -15.24
C LEU A 452 -13.82 -20.02 -15.92
N THR A 453 -14.44 -20.96 -16.64
CA THR A 453 -13.72 -21.97 -17.44
C THR A 453 -13.43 -21.52 -18.87
N SER A 454 -13.85 -20.32 -19.29
CA SER A 454 -13.73 -19.83 -20.67
C SER A 454 -13.20 -18.40 -20.84
N ALA A 455 -12.58 -17.79 -19.82
CA ALA A 455 -11.96 -16.47 -19.99
C ALA A 455 -10.57 -16.61 -20.60
N ASN A 456 -10.30 -15.88 -21.70
CA ASN A 456 -9.01 -15.84 -22.37
C ASN A 456 -7.93 -15.23 -21.45
N ASP A 457 -6.67 -15.61 -21.65
CA ASP A 457 -5.53 -15.16 -20.83
C ASP A 457 -5.34 -13.62 -20.80
N ALA A 458 -5.83 -12.91 -21.82
CA ALA A 458 -5.86 -11.45 -21.89
C ALA A 458 -6.78 -10.84 -20.83
N ASP A 459 -7.96 -11.41 -20.59
CA ASP A 459 -8.94 -10.92 -19.61
C ASP A 459 -8.47 -11.17 -18.17
N LYS A 460 -7.77 -12.28 -17.92
CA LYS A 460 -7.14 -12.57 -16.63
C LYS A 460 -6.01 -11.59 -16.32
N LYS A 461 -5.22 -11.20 -17.33
CA LYS A 461 -4.11 -10.26 -17.19
C LYS A 461 -4.59 -8.85 -16.84
N PHE A 462 -5.75 -8.47 -17.35
CA PHE A 462 -6.35 -7.16 -17.13
C PHE A 462 -6.98 -7.00 -15.73
N LEU A 463 -7.72 -8.02 -15.25
CA LEU A 463 -8.37 -8.00 -13.92
C LEU A 463 -7.37 -7.93 -12.75
N LEU A 464 -6.16 -8.39 -12.96
CA LEU A 464 -5.12 -8.48 -11.92
C LEU A 464 -4.15 -7.29 -11.93
N GLY A 465 -4.18 -6.44 -12.97
CA GLY A 465 -3.33 -5.25 -13.12
C GLY A 465 -3.90 -3.95 -12.55
N SER A 466 -5.14 -3.92 -12.10
CA SER A 466 -5.89 -2.68 -11.81
C SER A 466 -5.75 -2.08 -10.40
N THR A 467 -4.98 -2.69 -9.50
CA THR A 467 -4.72 -2.17 -8.15
C THR A 467 -3.98 -0.82 -8.05
N PRO A 468 -3.30 -0.29 -9.08
CA PRO A 468 -2.53 0.94 -9.01
C PRO A 468 -3.34 2.24 -8.94
N GLU A 469 -4.51 2.30 -9.53
CA GLU A 469 -5.24 3.57 -9.69
C GLU A 469 -6.03 4.01 -8.45
N ILE A 470 -6.52 3.06 -7.66
CA ILE A 470 -7.21 3.35 -6.40
C ILE A 470 -6.23 3.95 -5.38
N ALA A 471 -4.98 3.47 -5.37
CA ALA A 471 -3.93 4.04 -4.54
C ALA A 471 -3.61 5.50 -4.89
N LYS A 472 -3.78 5.90 -6.16
CA LYS A 472 -3.49 7.25 -6.65
C LYS A 472 -4.50 8.29 -6.13
N SER A 473 -5.80 7.99 -6.12
CA SER A 473 -6.83 8.92 -5.63
C SER A 473 -6.75 9.12 -4.12
N VAL A 474 -6.42 8.06 -3.37
CA VAL A 474 -6.19 8.11 -1.92
C VAL A 474 -4.94 8.91 -1.56
N LEU A 475 -3.89 8.86 -2.40
CA LEU A 475 -2.62 9.56 -2.17
C LEU A 475 -2.64 11.04 -2.52
N LEU A 476 -3.46 11.44 -3.48
CA LEU A 476 -3.55 12.84 -3.90
C LEU A 476 -4.46 13.67 -2.99
N GLY A 477 -5.18 13.05 -2.04
CA GLY A 477 -6.09 13.75 -1.14
C GLY A 477 -7.27 14.41 -1.86
N GLU A 478 -7.64 13.86 -3.02
CA GLU A 478 -8.77 14.30 -3.83
C GLU A 478 -10.09 13.60 -3.45
N LEU A 479 -10.07 12.83 -2.35
CA LEU A 479 -11.24 12.21 -1.75
C LEU A 479 -11.64 12.90 -0.46
#